data_e4dfa50d3a4dae5350784ba8a12eb645
#
_entry.id   e4dfa50d3a4dae5350784ba8a12eb645
#
_cell.length_a   1.000
_cell.length_b   1.000
_cell.length_c   1.000
_cell.angle_alpha   90.00
_cell.angle_beta   90.00
_cell.angle_gamma   90.00
#
_symmetry.space_group_name_H-M   'P 1'
#
loop_
_entity.id
_entity.type
_entity.pdbx_description
1 polymer ?
#
loop_
_entity_poly.entity_id
_entity_poly.type
_entity_poly.pdbx_seq_one_letter_code
_entity_poly.pdbx_strand_id
1 'polypeptide(L)'
;MDRRIAKLALEYAQKNIGVVEEGENAGEAVEAYLASCVPSLPAGNPWCVAHVRYRLKQAATALGLTYDKSMPRTGYTPDYVSWAVKNGHWVSSKKVAADKDLVRPGDLCCFYFSVMGRHAHMGIFEKWIDETHFYTIEGNTSPPQDIVGVERDGDGLYRKKRTLANLGENGGFIKLDF
;
A
#
# COMPACT_ATOMS: atom_id res chain seq x y z
N MET A 1 -2.80 -14.39 6.26
CA MET A 1 -1.65 -13.81 6.99
C MET A 1 -2.05 -13.54 8.43
N ASP A 2 -1.15 -13.75 9.38
CA ASP A 2 -1.43 -13.37 10.77
C ASP A 2 -1.69 -11.87 10.87
N ARG A 3 -2.85 -11.51 11.38
CA ARG A 3 -3.30 -10.11 11.47
C ARG A 3 -2.36 -9.19 12.26
N ARG A 4 -1.60 -9.76 13.20
CA ARG A 4 -0.56 -9.01 13.94
C ARG A 4 0.50 -8.43 13.02
N ILE A 5 0.83 -9.12 11.92
CA ILE A 5 1.79 -8.61 10.93
C ILE A 5 1.24 -7.35 10.26
N ALA A 6 -0.02 -7.37 9.80
CA ALA A 6 -0.64 -6.22 9.15
C ALA A 6 -0.72 -5.00 10.09
N LYS A 7 -1.10 -5.23 11.36
CA LYS A 7 -1.16 -4.17 12.36
C LYS A 7 0.22 -3.56 12.66
N LEU A 8 1.23 -4.40 12.90
CA LEU A 8 2.58 -3.92 13.19
C LEU A 8 3.23 -3.26 11.97
N ALA A 9 2.93 -3.73 10.75
CA ALA A 9 3.39 -3.08 9.52
C ALA A 9 2.83 -1.68 9.37
N LEU A 10 1.55 -1.46 9.71
CA LEU A 10 0.95 -0.13 9.76
C LEU A 10 1.65 0.76 10.80
N GLU A 11 1.90 0.25 12.01
CA GLU A 11 2.61 1.01 13.05
C GLU A 11 4.02 1.43 12.61
N TYR A 12 4.75 0.54 11.94
CA TYR A 12 6.05 0.88 11.36
C TYR A 12 5.95 1.91 10.23
N ALA A 13 4.94 1.81 9.37
CA ALA A 13 4.70 2.80 8.33
C ALA A 13 4.40 4.19 8.93
N GLN A 14 3.55 4.24 9.96
CA GLN A 14 3.22 5.49 10.68
C GLN A 14 4.45 6.18 11.29
N LYS A 15 5.36 5.40 11.90
CA LYS A 15 6.60 5.92 12.51
C LYS A 15 7.60 6.48 11.50
N ASN A 16 7.44 6.15 10.23
CA ASN A 16 8.34 6.56 9.16
C ASN A 16 7.73 7.61 8.23
N ILE A 17 6.55 8.16 8.58
CA ILE A 17 5.99 9.30 7.86
C ILE A 17 7.01 10.45 7.86
N GLY A 18 7.21 11.05 6.68
CA GLY A 18 8.19 12.13 6.47
C GLY A 18 9.54 11.63 5.93
N VAL A 19 9.71 10.32 5.69
CA VAL A 19 10.83 9.84 4.87
C VAL A 19 10.67 10.41 3.47
N VAL A 20 11.71 11.05 2.96
CA VAL A 20 11.77 11.66 1.63
C VAL A 20 12.91 10.99 0.87
N GLU A 21 12.75 10.81 -0.43
CA GLU A 21 13.78 10.27 -1.30
C GLU A 21 14.94 11.26 -1.50
N GLU A 22 16.11 10.73 -1.80
CA GLU A 22 17.31 11.50 -2.10
C GLU A 22 17.62 11.37 -3.60
N GLY A 23 17.08 12.29 -4.41
CA GLY A 23 17.08 12.18 -5.86
C GLY A 23 15.86 11.41 -6.38
N GLU A 24 15.90 10.91 -7.61
CA GLU A 24 14.77 10.26 -8.26
C GLU A 24 14.64 8.80 -7.79
N ASN A 25 13.64 8.53 -6.94
CA ASN A 25 13.35 7.19 -6.39
C ASN A 25 14.61 6.51 -5.80
N ALA A 26 15.40 7.25 -5.00
CA ALA A 26 16.65 6.80 -4.43
C ALA A 26 16.82 7.24 -2.96
N GLY A 27 17.95 6.91 -2.36
CA GLY A 27 18.27 7.17 -0.96
C GLY A 27 18.18 5.93 -0.08
N GLU A 28 18.87 5.94 1.05
CA GLU A 28 19.07 4.77 1.90
C GLU A 28 17.75 4.03 2.23
N ALA A 29 16.72 4.77 2.65
CA ALA A 29 15.44 4.18 3.00
C ALA A 29 14.71 3.59 1.79
N VAL A 30 14.68 4.32 0.66
CA VAL A 30 14.02 3.90 -0.58
C VAL A 30 14.71 2.67 -1.16
N GLU A 31 16.03 2.65 -1.19
CA GLU A 31 16.82 1.52 -1.66
C GLU A 31 16.60 0.27 -0.81
N ALA A 32 16.47 0.42 0.52
CA ALA A 32 16.10 -0.68 1.41
C ALA A 32 14.70 -1.25 1.09
N TYR A 33 13.74 -0.38 0.73
CA TYR A 33 12.41 -0.83 0.29
C TYR A 33 12.51 -1.60 -1.03
N LEU A 34 13.19 -1.04 -2.03
CA LEU A 34 13.38 -1.65 -3.35
C LEU A 34 14.12 -3.00 -3.27
N ALA A 35 15.15 -3.09 -2.42
CA ALA A 35 15.88 -4.32 -2.16
C ALA A 35 15.02 -5.42 -1.50
N SER A 36 13.90 -5.08 -0.89
CA SER A 36 12.98 -6.07 -0.32
C SER A 36 12.23 -6.88 -1.38
N CYS A 37 12.11 -6.37 -2.61
CA CYS A 37 11.45 -7.05 -3.72
C CYS A 37 12.25 -8.25 -4.24
N VAL A 38 11.59 -9.14 -4.98
CA VAL A 38 12.26 -10.29 -5.62
C VAL A 38 11.76 -10.41 -7.06
N PRO A 39 12.64 -10.23 -8.05
CA PRO A 39 14.03 -9.79 -7.88
C PRO A 39 14.12 -8.40 -7.23
N SER A 40 15.26 -8.09 -6.61
CA SER A 40 15.55 -6.76 -6.07
C SER A 40 15.45 -5.70 -7.17
N LEU A 41 14.84 -4.58 -6.86
CA LEU A 41 14.71 -3.46 -7.78
C LEU A 41 15.85 -2.46 -7.54
N PRO A 42 16.47 -1.93 -8.59
CA PRO A 42 17.45 -0.86 -8.46
C PRO A 42 16.77 0.48 -8.12
N ALA A 43 17.56 1.45 -7.64
CA ALA A 43 17.15 2.85 -7.50
C ALA A 43 16.55 3.37 -8.82
N GLY A 44 15.70 4.39 -8.74
CA GLY A 44 14.97 4.92 -9.90
C GLY A 44 13.63 4.22 -10.18
N ASN A 45 13.30 3.14 -9.47
CA ASN A 45 12.00 2.47 -9.62
C ASN A 45 10.96 3.02 -8.64
N PRO A 46 9.67 3.09 -9.05
CA PRO A 46 8.57 3.43 -8.13
C PRO A 46 8.54 2.48 -6.93
N TRP A 47 8.41 3.02 -5.72
CA TRP A 47 8.61 2.26 -4.49
C TRP A 47 7.38 2.13 -3.58
N CYS A 48 6.19 2.53 -4.04
CA CYS A 48 4.96 2.40 -3.24
C CYS A 48 4.71 0.96 -2.77
N VAL A 49 4.77 -0.01 -3.67
CA VAL A 49 4.62 -1.45 -3.34
C VAL A 49 5.82 -1.97 -2.55
N ALA A 50 7.02 -1.56 -2.91
CA ALA A 50 8.25 -1.96 -2.24
C ALA A 50 8.24 -1.55 -0.76
N HIS A 51 7.78 -0.33 -0.44
CA HIS A 51 7.56 0.13 0.93
C HIS A 51 6.58 -0.77 1.68
N VAL A 52 5.39 -1.03 1.13
CA VAL A 52 4.38 -1.90 1.76
C VAL A 52 4.97 -3.29 2.06
N ARG A 53 5.62 -3.89 1.07
CA ARG A 53 6.28 -5.19 1.21
C ARG A 53 7.36 -5.18 2.30
N TYR A 54 8.20 -4.16 2.31
CA TYR A 54 9.24 -4.00 3.33
C TYR A 54 8.64 -3.98 4.74
N ARG A 55 7.56 -3.21 4.97
CA ARG A 55 6.89 -3.11 6.26
C ARG A 55 6.27 -4.43 6.71
N LEU A 56 5.63 -5.15 5.81
CA LEU A 56 5.07 -6.48 6.11
C LEU A 56 6.17 -7.48 6.48
N LYS A 57 7.28 -7.48 5.74
CA LYS A 57 8.44 -8.34 6.04
C LYS A 57 9.08 -7.98 7.39
N GLN A 58 9.29 -6.69 7.64
CA GLN A 58 9.84 -6.18 8.90
C GLN A 58 8.97 -6.60 10.10
N ALA A 59 7.65 -6.43 9.98
CA ALA A 59 6.70 -6.81 11.03
C ALA A 59 6.71 -8.33 11.29
N ALA A 60 6.72 -9.13 10.23
CA ALA A 60 6.79 -10.59 10.36
C ALA A 60 8.08 -11.02 11.09
N THR A 61 9.22 -10.45 10.70
CA THR A 61 10.52 -10.73 11.35
C THR A 61 10.49 -10.35 12.84
N ALA A 62 9.98 -9.16 13.18
CA ALA A 62 9.90 -8.70 14.56
C ALA A 62 8.99 -9.57 15.45
N LEU A 63 7.96 -10.18 14.87
CA LEU A 63 7.06 -11.10 15.57
C LEU A 63 7.55 -12.55 15.60
N GLY A 64 8.69 -12.87 14.96
CA GLY A 64 9.14 -14.25 14.79
C GLY A 64 8.19 -15.11 13.95
N LEU A 65 7.39 -14.45 13.06
CA LEU A 65 6.41 -15.10 12.20
C LEU A 65 6.95 -15.24 10.78
N THR A 66 6.41 -16.22 10.06
CA THR A 66 6.72 -16.38 8.64
C THR A 66 5.88 -15.37 7.84
N TYR A 67 6.55 -14.55 7.03
CA TYR A 67 5.89 -13.77 6.00
C TYR A 67 5.29 -14.73 4.97
N ASP A 68 4.03 -14.50 4.61
CA ASP A 68 3.34 -15.41 3.70
C ASP A 68 4.08 -15.49 2.35
N LYS A 69 4.61 -16.68 2.06
CA LYS A 69 5.35 -16.96 0.82
C LYS A 69 4.44 -17.01 -0.43
N SER A 70 3.12 -17.11 -0.22
CA SER A 70 2.15 -17.11 -1.33
C SER A 70 1.90 -15.72 -1.90
N MET A 71 2.13 -14.66 -1.11
CA MET A 71 1.99 -13.29 -1.59
C MET A 71 3.05 -12.95 -2.64
N PRO A 72 2.70 -12.08 -3.61
CA PRO A 72 3.67 -11.56 -4.57
C PRO A 72 4.86 -10.91 -3.87
N ARG A 73 6.01 -11.02 -4.52
CA ARG A 73 7.27 -10.47 -3.99
C ARG A 73 7.85 -9.37 -4.88
N THR A 74 7.10 -8.99 -5.90
CA THR A 74 7.45 -7.93 -6.87
C THR A 74 7.16 -6.54 -6.30
N GLY A 75 7.62 -5.49 -7.00
CA GLY A 75 7.22 -4.10 -6.76
C GLY A 75 6.03 -3.64 -7.62
N TYR A 76 5.21 -4.57 -8.15
CA TYR A 76 4.19 -4.28 -9.15
C TYR A 76 2.77 -4.50 -8.61
N THR A 77 1.99 -3.44 -8.51
CA THR A 77 0.63 -3.47 -7.93
C THR A 77 -0.31 -4.50 -8.56
N PRO A 78 -0.35 -4.66 -9.91
CA PRO A 78 -1.24 -5.63 -10.53
C PRO A 78 -1.01 -7.08 -10.10
N ASP A 79 0.23 -7.47 -9.75
CA ASP A 79 0.52 -8.81 -9.26
C ASP A 79 -0.20 -9.09 -7.95
N TYR A 80 -0.19 -8.10 -7.03
CA TYR A 80 -0.88 -8.20 -5.74
C TYR A 80 -2.39 -8.26 -5.90
N VAL A 81 -2.97 -7.45 -6.78
CA VAL A 81 -4.41 -7.46 -7.05
C VAL A 81 -4.83 -8.79 -7.69
N SER A 82 -4.10 -9.27 -8.69
CA SER A 82 -4.37 -10.55 -9.35
C SER A 82 -4.30 -11.71 -8.36
N TRP A 83 -3.27 -11.71 -7.51
CA TRP A 83 -3.14 -12.70 -6.43
C TRP A 83 -4.32 -12.63 -5.45
N ALA A 84 -4.70 -11.43 -5.01
CA ALA A 84 -5.78 -11.23 -4.05
C ALA A 84 -7.13 -11.67 -4.62
N VAL A 85 -7.40 -11.38 -5.90
CA VAL A 85 -8.62 -11.85 -6.59
C VAL A 85 -8.65 -13.38 -6.64
N LYS A 86 -7.54 -14.00 -7.07
CA LYS A 86 -7.42 -15.46 -7.19
C LYS A 86 -7.63 -16.18 -5.86
N ASN A 87 -7.20 -15.57 -4.75
CA ASN A 87 -7.22 -16.19 -3.43
C ASN A 87 -8.40 -15.70 -2.53
N GLY A 88 -9.33 -14.91 -3.06
CA GLY A 88 -10.50 -14.44 -2.31
C GLY A 88 -10.24 -13.34 -1.27
N HIS A 89 -9.10 -12.65 -1.39
CA HIS A 89 -8.70 -11.56 -0.48
C HIS A 89 -9.02 -10.15 -1.02
N TRP A 90 -9.51 -10.07 -2.25
CA TRP A 90 -9.88 -8.81 -2.88
C TRP A 90 -11.28 -8.35 -2.50
N VAL A 91 -11.40 -7.07 -2.15
CA VAL A 91 -12.68 -6.38 -1.93
C VAL A 91 -12.70 -5.09 -2.75
N SER A 92 -13.65 -4.96 -3.67
CA SER A 92 -13.79 -3.74 -4.46
C SER A 92 -14.26 -2.56 -3.61
N SER A 93 -13.88 -1.34 -4.01
CA SER A 93 -14.35 -0.09 -3.38
C SER A 93 -15.87 -0.01 -3.28
N LYS A 94 -16.58 -0.53 -4.29
CA LYS A 94 -18.05 -0.60 -4.33
C LYS A 94 -18.64 -1.48 -3.22
N LYS A 95 -18.01 -2.62 -2.92
CA LYS A 95 -18.45 -3.49 -1.80
C LYS A 95 -18.17 -2.81 -0.46
N VAL A 96 -17.01 -2.17 -0.32
CA VAL A 96 -16.64 -1.44 0.89
C VAL A 96 -17.54 -0.22 1.14
N ALA A 97 -18.05 0.42 0.09
CA ALA A 97 -19.05 1.49 0.22
C ALA A 97 -20.37 1.00 0.86
N ALA A 98 -20.73 -0.27 0.64
CA ALA A 98 -21.91 -0.88 1.23
C ALA A 98 -21.64 -1.45 2.64
N ASP A 99 -20.42 -1.85 2.93
CA ASP A 99 -20.02 -2.44 4.21
C ASP A 99 -18.54 -2.11 4.51
N LYS A 100 -18.30 -1.16 5.39
CA LYS A 100 -16.95 -0.69 5.75
C LYS A 100 -16.20 -1.68 6.64
N ASP A 101 -16.89 -2.55 7.35
CA ASP A 101 -16.29 -3.55 8.23
C ASP A 101 -15.52 -4.63 7.46
N LEU A 102 -15.69 -4.65 6.13
CA LEU A 102 -14.89 -5.49 5.24
C LEU A 102 -13.40 -5.12 5.20
N VAL A 103 -13.04 -3.90 5.65
CA VAL A 103 -11.65 -3.39 5.62
C VAL A 103 -11.22 -2.95 7.01
N ARG A 104 -10.03 -3.34 7.40
CA ARG A 104 -9.47 -3.10 8.73
C ARG A 104 -8.10 -2.41 8.63
N PRO A 105 -7.69 -1.65 9.68
CA PRO A 105 -6.36 -1.04 9.74
C PRO A 105 -5.25 -2.05 9.43
N GLY A 106 -4.37 -1.70 8.50
CA GLY A 106 -3.28 -2.56 7.99
C GLY A 106 -3.61 -3.30 6.70
N ASP A 107 -4.87 -3.32 6.23
CA ASP A 107 -5.19 -3.81 4.89
C ASP A 107 -4.61 -2.89 3.83
N LEU A 108 -4.47 -3.38 2.59
CA LEU A 108 -3.83 -2.60 1.54
C LEU A 108 -4.88 -1.93 0.64
N CYS A 109 -4.64 -0.66 0.31
CA CYS A 109 -5.43 0.09 -0.65
C CYS A 109 -4.76 0.00 -2.02
N CYS A 110 -5.51 -0.35 -3.07
CA CYS A 110 -5.01 -0.43 -4.43
C CYS A 110 -5.79 0.53 -5.33
N PHE A 111 -5.05 1.45 -5.95
CA PHE A 111 -5.59 2.52 -6.76
C PHE A 111 -5.53 2.14 -8.25
N TYR A 112 -6.68 2.19 -8.92
CA TYR A 112 -6.79 1.95 -10.35
C TYR A 112 -6.73 3.27 -11.12
N PHE A 113 -5.85 3.34 -12.10
CA PHE A 113 -5.68 4.50 -12.96
C PHE A 113 -6.24 4.16 -14.35
N SER A 114 -7.39 4.75 -14.70
CA SER A 114 -8.05 4.53 -15.98
C SER A 114 -7.16 4.89 -17.19
N VAL A 115 -6.40 5.97 -17.06
CA VAL A 115 -5.44 6.40 -18.10
C VAL A 115 -4.37 5.34 -18.39
N MET A 116 -4.00 4.54 -17.37
CA MET A 116 -3.01 3.46 -17.49
C MET A 116 -3.66 2.08 -17.71
N GLY A 117 -4.98 1.98 -17.59
CA GLY A 117 -5.72 0.73 -17.69
C GLY A 117 -5.36 -0.31 -16.62
N ARG A 118 -4.78 0.10 -15.48
CA ARG A 118 -4.29 -0.82 -14.46
C ARG A 118 -4.22 -0.21 -13.06
N HIS A 119 -4.09 -1.06 -12.06
CA HIS A 119 -3.68 -0.63 -10.73
C HIS A 119 -2.22 -0.18 -10.77
N ALA A 120 -1.94 1.03 -10.32
CA ALA A 120 -0.60 1.62 -10.44
C ALA A 120 -0.07 2.24 -9.15
N HIS A 121 -0.83 2.20 -8.05
CA HIS A 121 -0.40 2.66 -6.75
C HIS A 121 -0.98 1.79 -5.63
N MET A 122 -0.27 1.72 -4.50
CA MET A 122 -0.67 0.96 -3.32
C MET A 122 -0.25 1.69 -2.05
N GLY A 123 -1.15 1.68 -1.05
CA GLY A 123 -0.88 2.16 0.30
C GLY A 123 -1.40 1.21 1.36
N ILE A 124 -1.16 1.55 2.62
CA ILE A 124 -1.70 0.82 3.78
C ILE A 124 -2.89 1.61 4.34
N PHE A 125 -4.05 0.96 4.45
CA PHE A 125 -5.23 1.55 5.06
C PHE A 125 -4.99 1.76 6.56
N GLU A 126 -5.24 2.98 7.02
CA GLU A 126 -5.04 3.32 8.43
C GLU A 126 -6.35 3.27 9.21
N LYS A 127 -7.33 4.07 8.83
CA LYS A 127 -8.64 4.13 9.50
C LYS A 127 -9.66 4.96 8.70
N TRP A 128 -10.92 4.72 8.94
CA TRP A 128 -12.00 5.61 8.51
C TRP A 128 -11.98 6.93 9.29
N ILE A 129 -12.30 8.03 8.62
CA ILE A 129 -12.51 9.36 9.18
C ILE A 129 -14.01 9.60 9.35
N ASP A 130 -14.76 9.26 8.29
CA ASP A 130 -16.21 9.40 8.20
C ASP A 130 -16.79 8.36 7.22
N GLU A 131 -18.03 8.58 6.74
CA GLU A 131 -18.70 7.67 5.82
C GLU A 131 -18.01 7.49 4.47
N THR A 132 -17.21 8.45 4.03
CA THR A 132 -16.62 8.48 2.70
C THR A 132 -15.10 8.61 2.71
N HIS A 133 -14.53 9.11 3.79
CA HIS A 133 -13.11 9.43 3.88
C HIS A 133 -12.36 8.47 4.80
N PHE A 134 -11.13 8.20 4.44
CA PHE A 134 -10.19 7.40 5.22
C PHE A 134 -8.77 7.92 5.11
N TYR A 135 -7.94 7.52 6.06
CA TYR A 135 -6.49 7.74 5.99
C TYR A 135 -5.77 6.50 5.46
N THR A 136 -4.72 6.79 4.69
CA THR A 136 -3.74 5.80 4.22
C THR A 136 -2.33 6.26 4.55
N ILE A 137 -1.39 5.32 4.64
CA ILE A 137 0.04 5.61 4.63
C ILE A 137 0.57 5.15 3.28
N GLU A 138 1.11 6.07 2.50
CA GLU A 138 1.54 5.84 1.12
C GLU A 138 2.97 6.28 0.91
N GLY A 139 3.78 5.41 0.28
CA GLY A 139 5.12 5.74 -0.19
C GLY A 139 5.10 6.12 -1.66
N ASN A 140 6.12 6.82 -2.12
CA ASN A 140 6.24 7.33 -3.50
C ASN A 140 5.04 8.22 -3.88
N THR A 141 4.69 9.12 -2.98
CA THR A 141 3.57 10.06 -3.15
C THR A 141 3.99 11.45 -2.70
N SER A 142 3.30 12.47 -3.17
CA SER A 142 3.57 13.86 -2.79
C SER A 142 3.07 14.18 -1.37
N PRO A 143 3.58 15.23 -0.72
CA PRO A 143 3.08 15.71 0.56
C PRO A 143 1.55 15.89 0.55
N PRO A 144 0.90 15.85 1.72
CA PRO A 144 -0.51 16.16 1.82
C PRO A 144 -0.78 17.57 1.29
N GLN A 145 -1.57 17.65 0.23
CA GLN A 145 -2.08 18.90 -0.32
C GLN A 145 -3.59 18.76 -0.43
N ASP A 146 -4.29 19.89 -0.41
CA ASP A 146 -5.75 19.93 -0.65
C ASP A 146 -6.12 19.64 -2.13
N ILE A 147 -5.28 18.89 -2.83
CA ILE A 147 -5.45 18.58 -4.25
C ILE A 147 -6.32 17.34 -4.38
N VAL A 148 -7.38 17.50 -5.17
CA VAL A 148 -8.23 16.40 -5.62
C VAL A 148 -7.46 15.57 -6.65
N GLY A 149 -6.99 14.38 -6.25
CA GLY A 149 -6.30 13.47 -7.15
C GLY A 149 -5.44 12.44 -6.42
N VAL A 150 -5.06 11.41 -7.13
CA VAL A 150 -4.09 10.42 -6.67
C VAL A 150 -2.85 10.57 -7.53
N GLU A 151 -1.78 11.04 -6.93
CA GLU A 151 -0.47 11.09 -7.54
C GLU A 151 0.23 9.76 -7.29
N ARG A 152 0.92 9.30 -8.29
CA ARG A 152 1.61 8.01 -8.30
C ARG A 152 3.13 8.16 -8.18
N ASP A 153 3.63 9.34 -8.37
CA ASP A 153 5.06 9.64 -8.48
C ASP A 153 5.34 10.90 -7.65
N GLY A 154 5.62 10.69 -6.39
CA GLY A 154 5.95 11.73 -5.45
C GLY A 154 7.17 11.35 -4.62
N ASP A 155 7.65 12.27 -3.84
CA ASP A 155 8.96 12.26 -3.23
C ASP A 155 9.06 11.59 -1.86
N GLY A 156 7.95 11.09 -1.30
CA GLY A 156 8.04 10.65 0.09
C GLY A 156 6.99 9.67 0.59
N LEU A 157 7.07 9.43 1.88
CA LEU A 157 6.14 8.60 2.65
C LEU A 157 5.24 9.50 3.50
N TYR A 158 3.95 9.51 3.18
CA TYR A 158 3.01 10.43 3.81
C TYR A 158 1.72 9.75 4.23
N ARG A 159 1.05 10.35 5.26
CA ARG A 159 -0.35 10.09 5.53
C ARG A 159 -1.20 10.86 4.54
N LYS A 160 -2.06 10.17 3.81
CA LYS A 160 -2.97 10.79 2.83
C LYS A 160 -4.41 10.65 3.28
N LYS A 161 -5.21 11.71 3.09
CA LYS A 161 -6.67 11.63 3.18
C LYS A 161 -7.23 11.21 1.82
N ARG A 162 -8.01 10.16 1.79
CA ARG A 162 -8.57 9.58 0.57
C ARG A 162 -10.07 9.38 0.70
N THR A 163 -10.74 9.26 -0.45
CA THR A 163 -12.14 8.80 -0.56
C THR A 163 -12.18 7.49 -1.33
N LEU A 164 -13.30 6.76 -1.25
CA LEU A 164 -13.47 5.56 -2.06
C LEU A 164 -13.40 5.86 -3.58
N ALA A 165 -13.82 7.06 -4.00
CA ALA A 165 -13.70 7.50 -5.38
C ALA A 165 -12.24 7.63 -5.85
N ASN A 166 -11.33 8.00 -4.96
CA ASN A 166 -9.89 8.08 -5.27
C ASN A 166 -9.29 6.73 -5.66
N LEU A 167 -9.90 5.60 -5.24
CA LEU A 167 -9.41 4.28 -5.62
C LEU A 167 -9.63 3.97 -7.12
N GLY A 168 -10.46 4.77 -7.81
CA GLY A 168 -10.83 4.56 -9.20
C GLY A 168 -11.91 3.48 -9.38
N GLU A 169 -12.42 3.34 -10.61
CA GLU A 169 -13.57 2.48 -10.91
C GLU A 169 -13.36 0.99 -10.60
N ASN A 170 -12.14 0.51 -10.74
CA ASN A 170 -11.74 -0.87 -10.46
C ASN A 170 -10.86 -0.99 -9.21
N GLY A 171 -10.73 0.09 -8.43
CA GLY A 171 -9.93 0.09 -7.22
C GLY A 171 -10.59 -0.62 -6.05
N GLY A 172 -9.81 -0.90 -5.02
CA GLY A 172 -10.29 -1.61 -3.85
C GLY A 172 -9.20 -1.92 -2.84
N PHE A 173 -9.44 -2.97 -2.07
CA PHE A 173 -8.58 -3.33 -0.94
C PHE A 173 -8.18 -4.80 -0.99
N ILE A 174 -7.01 -5.09 -0.46
CA ILE A 174 -6.54 -6.46 -0.18
C ILE A 174 -6.63 -6.68 1.32
N LYS A 175 -7.46 -7.62 1.73
CA LYS A 175 -7.57 -8.04 3.13
C LYS A 175 -6.38 -8.92 3.52
N LEU A 176 -5.79 -8.63 4.67
CA LEU A 176 -4.63 -9.35 5.20
C LEU A 176 -4.99 -10.24 6.40
N ASP A 177 -6.15 -10.85 6.40
CA ASP A 177 -6.70 -11.70 7.47
C ASP A 177 -6.83 -13.19 7.08
N PHE A 178 -5.81 -13.77 6.50
CA PHE A 178 -5.78 -15.16 6.01
C PHE A 178 -4.61 -15.97 6.58
#